data_6f1eeab722cf8f5051c3edebdcbd1795
#
_entry.id   6f1eeab722cf8f5051c3edebdcbd1795
#
_cell.length_a   1.000
_cell.length_b   1.000
_cell.length_c   1.000
_cell.angle_alpha   90.00
_cell.angle_beta   90.00
_cell.angle_gamma   90.00
#
_symmetry.space_group_name_H-M   'P 1'
#
loop_
_entity.id
_entity.type
_entity.pdbx_description
1 polymer ?
#
loop_
_entity_poly.entity_id
_entity_poly.type
_entity_poly.pdbx_seq_one_letter_code
_entity_poly.pdbx_strand_id
1 'polypeptide(L)'
;SAKSAGTTLPWKDKQITVEDTATADFSGLDIAIMSAGASMSREYAPKVAAAGATIVDNSSAWRRDPDVPLVVSDVNPEDAVNPPKGIIANPNCTTMAAMPVLKPLHDAAGLARLQVATYQATSGSGLKGVKALADQARADVANENLEKLALDGNAVGTPDDLGPYVHPIAFNVVALAGSLVDDGSGETDEEQKLRNESRKILH
;
A
#
# COMPACT_ATOMS: atom_id res chain seq x y z
N SER A 1 -9.28 -16.58 -5.08
CA SER A 1 -8.34 -17.68 -4.86
C SER A 1 -9.10 -18.97 -4.59
N ALA A 2 -8.49 -20.13 -4.83
CA ALA A 2 -9.10 -21.43 -4.54
C ALA A 2 -9.65 -21.55 -3.10
N LYS A 3 -9.00 -20.89 -2.14
CA LYS A 3 -9.40 -20.90 -0.73
C LYS A 3 -10.74 -20.21 -0.45
N SER A 4 -11.10 -19.19 -1.20
CA SER A 4 -12.33 -18.41 -1.02
C SER A 4 -13.35 -18.63 -2.14
N ALA A 5 -13.02 -19.41 -3.17
CA ALA A 5 -13.92 -19.72 -4.28
C ALA A 5 -15.21 -20.39 -3.76
N GLY A 6 -16.34 -20.00 -4.33
CA GLY A 6 -17.67 -20.49 -3.95
C GLY A 6 -18.30 -19.77 -2.74
N THR A 7 -17.56 -18.95 -2.00
CA THR A 7 -18.17 -18.07 -0.98
C THR A 7 -18.92 -16.93 -1.64
N THR A 8 -19.86 -16.32 -0.93
CA THR A 8 -20.62 -15.18 -1.44
C THR A 8 -20.33 -13.92 -0.65
N LEU A 9 -20.35 -12.79 -1.33
CA LEU A 9 -20.22 -11.46 -0.74
C LEU A 9 -21.43 -10.62 -1.12
N PRO A 10 -22.01 -9.85 -0.19
CA PRO A 10 -23.12 -8.96 -0.49
C PRO A 10 -22.64 -7.75 -1.30
N TRP A 11 -23.37 -7.41 -2.34
CA TRP A 11 -23.16 -6.21 -3.13
C TRP A 11 -24.51 -5.57 -3.47
N LYS A 12 -24.83 -4.43 -2.85
CA LYS A 12 -26.15 -3.81 -2.94
C LYS A 12 -27.25 -4.81 -2.58
N ASP A 13 -28.16 -5.08 -3.49
CA ASP A 13 -29.28 -6.02 -3.42
C ASP A 13 -28.95 -7.45 -3.88
N LYS A 14 -27.68 -7.72 -4.25
CA LYS A 14 -27.22 -9.00 -4.82
C LYS A 14 -26.17 -9.69 -3.94
N GLN A 15 -26.09 -11.00 -4.12
CA GLN A 15 -24.99 -11.80 -3.63
C GLN A 15 -24.05 -12.12 -4.80
N ILE A 16 -22.78 -11.80 -4.66
CA ILE A 16 -21.74 -12.09 -5.66
C ILE A 16 -20.95 -13.31 -5.23
N THR A 17 -20.88 -14.33 -6.07
CA THR A 17 -20.06 -15.50 -5.82
C THR A 17 -18.60 -15.19 -6.12
N VAL A 18 -17.71 -15.52 -5.19
CA VAL A 18 -16.27 -15.39 -5.37
C VAL A 18 -15.78 -16.52 -6.26
N GLU A 19 -15.11 -16.18 -7.34
CA GLU A 19 -14.52 -17.14 -8.26
C GLU A 19 -13.03 -17.38 -7.97
N ASP A 20 -12.50 -18.52 -8.41
CA ASP A 20 -11.07 -18.75 -8.40
C ASP A 20 -10.44 -18.04 -9.60
N THR A 21 -9.55 -17.09 -9.33
CA THR A 21 -8.84 -16.32 -10.36
C THR A 21 -8.08 -17.21 -11.36
N ALA A 22 -7.65 -18.41 -10.92
CA ALA A 22 -6.92 -19.35 -11.80
C ALA A 22 -7.79 -19.95 -12.92
N THR A 23 -9.11 -19.97 -12.72
CA THR A 23 -10.07 -20.61 -13.66
C THR A 23 -11.17 -19.65 -14.09
N ALA A 24 -11.18 -18.41 -13.60
CA ALA A 24 -12.19 -17.43 -13.93
C ALA A 24 -12.12 -17.00 -15.39
N ASP A 25 -13.27 -16.75 -15.99
CA ASP A 25 -13.40 -16.08 -17.28
C ASP A 25 -13.39 -14.56 -17.06
N PHE A 26 -12.45 -13.86 -17.68
CA PHE A 26 -12.33 -12.41 -17.61
C PHE A 26 -13.01 -11.66 -18.76
N SER A 27 -13.65 -12.38 -19.68
CA SER A 27 -14.34 -11.76 -20.80
C SER A 27 -15.53 -10.89 -20.35
N GLY A 28 -15.74 -9.78 -21.03
CA GLY A 28 -16.85 -8.87 -20.73
C GLY A 28 -16.64 -7.97 -19.50
N LEU A 29 -15.44 -7.95 -18.92
CA LEU A 29 -15.07 -6.98 -17.91
C LEU A 29 -14.59 -5.68 -18.57
N ASP A 30 -15.11 -4.53 -18.17
CA ASP A 30 -14.63 -3.22 -18.61
C ASP A 30 -13.45 -2.75 -17.76
N ILE A 31 -13.55 -2.93 -16.43
CA ILE A 31 -12.55 -2.48 -15.45
C ILE A 31 -12.32 -3.59 -14.43
N ALA A 32 -11.06 -3.82 -14.08
CA ALA A 32 -10.70 -4.70 -12.97
C ALA A 32 -9.77 -3.98 -11.99
N ILE A 33 -10.09 -4.06 -10.68
CA ILE A 33 -9.27 -3.51 -9.60
C ILE A 33 -8.44 -4.65 -9.00
N MET A 34 -7.12 -4.48 -8.99
CA MET A 34 -6.19 -5.45 -8.40
C MET A 34 -5.60 -4.96 -7.09
N SER A 35 -5.81 -5.72 -6.01
CA SER A 35 -5.31 -5.39 -4.66
C SER A 35 -4.87 -6.63 -3.89
N ALA A 36 -4.52 -7.72 -4.58
CA ALA A 36 -4.13 -9.00 -3.99
C ALA A 36 -2.59 -9.17 -3.89
N GLY A 37 -1.83 -8.06 -4.01
CA GLY A 37 -0.38 -8.04 -3.93
C GLY A 37 0.32 -8.19 -5.28
N ALA A 38 1.62 -7.86 -5.30
CA ALA A 38 2.39 -7.69 -6.53
C ALA A 38 2.56 -8.99 -7.34
N SER A 39 2.72 -10.14 -6.69
CA SER A 39 2.87 -11.43 -7.39
C SER A 39 1.60 -11.78 -8.18
N MET A 40 0.43 -11.63 -7.55
CA MET A 40 -0.85 -11.88 -8.20
C MET A 40 -1.09 -10.90 -9.36
N SER A 41 -0.76 -9.63 -9.16
CA SER A 41 -0.90 -8.64 -10.22
C SER A 41 0.02 -8.93 -11.41
N ARG A 42 1.29 -9.28 -11.19
CA ARG A 42 2.19 -9.66 -12.30
C ARG A 42 1.68 -10.85 -13.10
N GLU A 43 1.04 -11.82 -12.45
CA GLU A 43 0.52 -13.02 -13.09
C GLU A 43 -0.78 -12.77 -13.85
N TYR A 44 -1.72 -12.04 -13.25
CA TYR A 44 -3.09 -11.96 -13.77
C TYR A 44 -3.42 -10.64 -14.48
N ALA A 45 -2.80 -9.50 -14.15
CA ALA A 45 -3.14 -8.24 -14.78
C ALA A 45 -2.96 -8.28 -16.32
N PRO A 46 -1.88 -8.87 -16.89
CA PRO A 46 -1.76 -8.99 -18.33
C PRO A 46 -2.83 -9.88 -18.97
N LYS A 47 -3.26 -10.94 -18.26
CA LYS A 47 -4.32 -11.85 -18.76
C LYS A 47 -5.67 -11.16 -18.81
N VAL A 48 -5.99 -10.39 -17.77
CA VAL A 48 -7.24 -9.64 -17.65
C VAL A 48 -7.26 -8.48 -18.65
N ALA A 49 -6.14 -7.78 -18.83
CA ALA A 49 -6.01 -6.73 -19.84
C ALA A 49 -6.17 -7.30 -21.27
N ALA A 50 -5.59 -8.48 -21.54
CA ALA A 50 -5.74 -9.16 -22.84
C ALA A 50 -7.17 -9.61 -23.11
N ALA A 51 -7.99 -9.81 -22.08
CA ALA A 51 -9.42 -10.09 -22.21
C ALA A 51 -10.27 -8.83 -22.48
N GLY A 52 -9.66 -7.63 -22.48
CA GLY A 52 -10.30 -6.38 -22.86
C GLY A 52 -10.56 -5.40 -21.72
N ALA A 53 -10.27 -5.78 -20.46
CA ALA A 53 -10.48 -4.90 -19.31
C ALA A 53 -9.33 -3.90 -19.12
N THR A 54 -9.65 -2.70 -18.65
CA THR A 54 -8.65 -1.79 -18.09
C THR A 54 -8.38 -2.15 -16.63
N ILE A 55 -7.11 -2.32 -16.28
CA ILE A 55 -6.69 -2.69 -14.94
C ILE A 55 -6.34 -1.43 -14.14
N VAL A 56 -6.87 -1.31 -12.92
CA VAL A 56 -6.40 -0.39 -11.90
C VAL A 56 -5.69 -1.19 -10.82
N ASP A 57 -4.36 -1.11 -10.79
CA ASP A 57 -3.53 -1.92 -9.89
C ASP A 57 -3.07 -1.15 -8.67
N ASN A 58 -3.53 -1.56 -7.49
CA ASN A 58 -3.12 -0.99 -6.20
C ASN A 58 -1.83 -1.62 -5.63
N SER A 59 -1.27 -2.63 -6.30
CA SER A 59 -0.02 -3.25 -5.86
C SER A 59 1.21 -2.46 -6.29
N SER A 60 2.39 -2.87 -5.84
CA SER A 60 3.66 -2.27 -6.29
C SER A 60 4.18 -2.87 -7.61
N ALA A 61 3.44 -3.78 -8.25
CA ALA A 61 3.93 -4.58 -9.36
C ALA A 61 4.41 -3.75 -10.56
N TRP A 62 3.68 -2.70 -10.89
CA TRP A 62 3.81 -1.95 -12.14
C TRP A 62 4.28 -0.51 -11.97
N ARG A 63 4.41 -0.03 -10.75
CA ARG A 63 4.74 1.38 -10.46
C ARG A 63 6.03 1.86 -11.11
N ARG A 64 7.01 0.96 -11.27
CA ARG A 64 8.33 1.25 -11.87
C ARG A 64 8.42 0.90 -13.35
N ASP A 65 7.39 0.28 -13.93
CA ASP A 65 7.34 -0.07 -15.35
C ASP A 65 7.15 1.21 -16.18
N PRO A 66 8.04 1.52 -17.16
CA PRO A 66 7.95 2.75 -17.93
C PRO A 66 6.72 2.81 -18.84
N ASP A 67 6.19 1.66 -19.26
CA ASP A 67 5.02 1.57 -20.13
C ASP A 67 3.70 1.51 -19.35
N VAL A 68 3.74 1.59 -18.03
CA VAL A 68 2.55 1.60 -17.17
C VAL A 68 2.47 2.95 -16.48
N PRO A 69 1.43 3.76 -16.75
CA PRO A 69 1.25 5.05 -16.08
C PRO A 69 1.02 4.86 -14.57
N LEU A 70 1.61 5.76 -13.80
CA LEU A 70 1.45 5.85 -12.37
C LEU A 70 0.58 7.06 -12.06
N VAL A 71 -0.67 6.84 -11.68
CA VAL A 71 -1.70 7.89 -11.71
C VAL A 71 -2.23 8.22 -10.33
N VAL A 72 -2.31 9.52 -10.06
CA VAL A 72 -3.13 10.14 -9.01
C VAL A 72 -4.23 10.92 -9.69
N SER A 73 -5.49 10.55 -9.50
CA SER A 73 -6.63 11.05 -10.26
C SER A 73 -6.77 12.57 -10.31
N ASP A 74 -6.35 13.26 -9.25
CA ASP A 74 -6.46 14.73 -9.12
C ASP A 74 -5.16 15.46 -9.54
N VAL A 75 -4.16 14.72 -10.06
CA VAL A 75 -2.82 15.26 -10.33
C VAL A 75 -2.42 15.08 -11.80
N ASN A 76 -2.56 13.86 -12.33
CA ASN A 76 -2.19 13.48 -13.68
C ASN A 76 -3.21 12.51 -14.32
N PRO A 77 -4.52 12.86 -14.34
CA PRO A 77 -5.57 11.96 -14.87
C PRO A 77 -5.40 11.66 -16.37
N GLU A 78 -4.76 12.55 -17.12
CA GLU A 78 -4.45 12.39 -18.54
C GLU A 78 -3.59 11.17 -18.83
N ASP A 79 -2.70 10.79 -17.91
CA ASP A 79 -1.84 9.61 -18.04
C ASP A 79 -2.64 8.30 -18.01
N ALA A 80 -3.87 8.31 -17.46
CA ALA A 80 -4.75 7.16 -17.44
C ALA A 80 -5.43 6.88 -18.79
N VAL A 81 -5.34 7.81 -19.73
CA VAL A 81 -6.01 7.67 -21.04
C VAL A 81 -5.20 6.72 -21.93
N ASN A 82 -5.85 5.63 -22.37
CA ASN A 82 -5.24 4.62 -23.25
C ASN A 82 -3.90 4.06 -22.73
N PRO A 83 -3.85 3.47 -21.55
CA PRO A 83 -2.60 2.94 -20.98
C PRO A 83 -2.03 1.84 -21.90
N PRO A 84 -0.74 1.90 -22.27
CA PRO A 84 -0.16 1.03 -23.32
C PRO A 84 -0.31 -0.47 -23.06
N LYS A 85 -0.28 -0.89 -21.79
CA LYS A 85 -0.47 -2.29 -21.37
C LYS A 85 -1.89 -2.59 -20.87
N GLY A 86 -2.84 -1.66 -21.00
CA GLY A 86 -4.16 -1.78 -20.40
C GLY A 86 -4.13 -1.74 -18.86
N ILE A 87 -3.01 -1.31 -18.28
CA ILE A 87 -2.78 -1.29 -16.82
C ILE A 87 -2.47 0.14 -16.39
N ILE A 88 -3.14 0.59 -15.34
CA ILE A 88 -2.91 1.84 -14.64
C ILE A 88 -2.43 1.48 -13.24
N ALA A 89 -1.23 1.94 -12.85
CA ALA A 89 -0.71 1.72 -11.51
C ALA A 89 -1.16 2.83 -10.56
N ASN A 90 -1.57 2.42 -9.36
CA ASN A 90 -1.87 3.31 -8.25
C ASN A 90 -0.61 3.47 -7.37
N PRO A 91 -0.19 4.68 -6.99
CA PRO A 91 1.02 4.88 -6.21
C PRO A 91 0.89 4.38 -4.77
N ASN A 92 2.00 4.44 -4.05
CA ASN A 92 2.04 4.23 -2.62
C ASN A 92 1.15 5.27 -1.90
N CYS A 93 0.58 4.88 -0.76
CA CYS A 93 -0.35 5.73 0.00
C CYS A 93 0.27 7.07 0.42
N THR A 94 1.54 7.11 0.84
CA THR A 94 2.22 8.35 1.21
C THR A 94 2.46 9.24 0.00
N THR A 95 2.83 8.67 -1.14
CA THR A 95 2.94 9.38 -2.42
C THR A 95 1.61 9.97 -2.82
N MET A 96 0.54 9.16 -2.82
CA MET A 96 -0.78 9.61 -3.22
C MET A 96 -1.29 10.78 -2.37
N ALA A 97 -1.06 10.72 -1.05
CA ALA A 97 -1.47 11.80 -0.14
C ALA A 97 -0.69 13.11 -0.36
N ALA A 98 0.58 13.02 -0.77
CA ALA A 98 1.45 14.17 -0.96
C ALA A 98 1.25 14.88 -2.31
N MET A 99 0.97 14.13 -3.38
CA MET A 99 0.98 14.66 -4.76
C MET A 99 -0.03 15.79 -5.00
N PRO A 100 -1.28 15.78 -4.50
CA PRO A 100 -2.22 16.88 -4.69
C PRO A 100 -1.73 18.23 -4.13
N VAL A 101 -0.82 18.21 -3.15
CA VAL A 101 -0.19 19.41 -2.60
C VAL A 101 1.08 19.77 -3.38
N LEU A 102 1.89 18.77 -3.74
CA LEU A 102 3.19 19.00 -4.38
C LEU A 102 3.06 19.41 -5.83
N LYS A 103 2.10 18.87 -6.58
CA LYS A 103 1.94 19.16 -8.01
C LYS A 103 1.69 20.65 -8.30
N PRO A 104 0.72 21.34 -7.66
CA PRO A 104 0.54 22.77 -7.88
C PRO A 104 1.77 23.61 -7.52
N LEU A 105 2.51 23.23 -6.49
CA LEU A 105 3.74 23.92 -6.10
C LEU A 105 4.86 23.69 -7.12
N HIS A 106 4.96 22.46 -7.64
CA HIS A 106 5.90 22.11 -8.69
C HIS A 106 5.64 22.89 -9.97
N ASP A 107 4.38 22.93 -10.40
CA ASP A 107 3.98 23.66 -11.63
C ASP A 107 4.21 25.17 -11.53
N ALA A 108 3.98 25.75 -10.36
CA ALA A 108 4.12 27.18 -10.15
C ALA A 108 5.58 27.65 -9.99
N ALA A 109 6.43 26.83 -9.35
CA ALA A 109 7.76 27.28 -8.92
C ALA A 109 8.89 26.26 -9.13
N GLY A 110 8.60 25.04 -9.54
CA GLY A 110 9.56 23.94 -9.60
C GLY A 110 9.90 23.38 -8.21
N LEU A 111 9.77 22.08 -8.03
CA LEU A 111 10.14 21.39 -6.81
C LEU A 111 11.63 21.00 -6.86
N ALA A 112 12.48 21.77 -6.19
CA ALA A 112 13.92 21.51 -6.14
C ALA A 112 14.31 20.48 -5.07
N ARG A 113 13.63 20.48 -3.94
CA ARG A 113 13.92 19.61 -2.79
C ARG A 113 12.67 19.31 -1.98
N LEU A 114 12.53 18.05 -1.57
CA LEU A 114 11.48 17.59 -0.66
C LEU A 114 12.10 16.99 0.60
N GLN A 115 11.69 17.51 1.76
CA GLN A 115 11.92 16.87 3.06
C GLN A 115 10.55 16.57 3.66
N VAL A 116 10.34 15.33 4.05
CA VAL A 116 9.04 14.86 4.53
C VAL A 116 9.21 13.97 5.75
N ALA A 117 8.30 14.11 6.70
CA ALA A 117 8.10 13.19 7.80
C ALA A 117 6.63 12.75 7.80
N THR A 118 6.39 11.46 8.01
CA THR A 118 5.04 10.89 8.00
C THR A 118 4.73 10.22 9.33
N TYR A 119 3.46 10.27 9.71
CA TYR A 119 2.89 9.48 10.80
C TYR A 119 1.92 8.48 10.19
N GLN A 120 2.29 7.20 10.19
CA GLN A 120 1.54 6.15 9.52
C GLN A 120 0.86 5.22 10.52
N ALA A 121 -0.41 4.91 10.25
CA ALA A 121 -1.17 3.96 11.06
C ALA A 121 -0.70 2.51 10.83
N THR A 122 -0.85 1.67 11.84
CA THR A 122 -0.52 0.24 11.78
C THR A 122 -1.31 -0.53 10.72
N SER A 123 -2.47 0.00 10.29
CA SER A 123 -3.27 -0.56 9.21
C SER A 123 -2.54 -0.63 7.87
N GLY A 124 -1.54 0.23 7.63
CA GLY A 124 -0.66 0.17 6.47
C GLY A 124 0.13 -1.14 6.36
N SER A 125 0.43 -1.79 7.50
CA SER A 125 1.05 -3.12 7.56
C SER A 125 0.03 -4.28 7.45
N GLY A 126 -1.22 -3.97 7.08
CA GLY A 126 -2.30 -4.94 6.91
C GLY A 126 -2.77 -5.58 8.22
N LEU A 127 -3.49 -6.68 8.10
CA LEU A 127 -4.07 -7.38 9.26
C LEU A 127 -3.03 -7.80 10.31
N LYS A 128 -1.80 -8.11 9.90
CA LYS A 128 -0.73 -8.47 10.85
C LYS A 128 -0.35 -7.29 11.74
N GLY A 129 -0.25 -6.09 11.19
CA GLY A 129 0.06 -4.88 11.96
C GLY A 129 -1.07 -4.51 12.92
N VAL A 130 -2.32 -4.56 12.46
CA VAL A 130 -3.49 -4.32 13.30
C VAL A 130 -3.59 -5.32 14.44
N LYS A 131 -3.33 -6.61 14.16
CA LYS A 131 -3.34 -7.67 15.17
C LYS A 131 -2.22 -7.46 16.20
N ALA A 132 -1.00 -7.18 15.76
CA ALA A 132 0.13 -6.92 16.66
C ALA A 132 -0.19 -5.77 17.64
N LEU A 133 -0.68 -4.62 17.12
CA LEU A 133 -1.10 -3.52 17.98
C LEU A 133 -2.17 -3.94 18.99
N ALA A 134 -3.20 -4.65 18.54
CA ALA A 134 -4.32 -5.04 19.39
C ALA A 134 -3.89 -6.02 20.51
N ASP A 135 -3.04 -6.99 20.17
CA ASP A 135 -2.59 -8.00 21.13
C ASP A 135 -1.62 -7.39 22.15
N GLN A 136 -0.65 -6.58 21.70
CA GLN A 136 0.25 -5.84 22.57
C GLN A 136 -0.52 -4.88 23.50
N ALA A 137 -1.43 -4.08 22.95
CA ALA A 137 -2.23 -3.15 23.76
C ALA A 137 -3.04 -3.85 24.84
N ARG A 138 -3.64 -5.02 24.55
CA ARG A 138 -4.37 -5.81 25.56
C ARG A 138 -3.45 -6.32 26.67
N ALA A 139 -2.26 -6.77 26.31
CA ALA A 139 -1.27 -7.25 27.28
C ALA A 139 -0.78 -6.11 28.17
N ASP A 140 -0.44 -4.94 27.57
CA ASP A 140 0.09 -3.78 28.28
C ASP A 140 -0.95 -3.16 29.21
N VAL A 141 -2.22 -3.07 28.78
CA VAL A 141 -3.32 -2.55 29.63
C VAL A 141 -3.55 -3.46 30.86
N ALA A 142 -3.27 -4.74 30.75
CA ALA A 142 -3.35 -5.67 31.87
C ALA A 142 -2.10 -5.64 32.78
N ASN A 143 -1.04 -4.91 32.42
CA ASN A 143 0.22 -4.84 33.15
C ASN A 143 0.15 -3.81 34.26
N GLU A 144 0.49 -4.19 35.50
CA GLU A 144 0.52 -3.31 36.67
C GLU A 144 1.53 -2.14 36.58
N ASN A 145 2.48 -2.23 35.65
CA ASN A 145 3.51 -1.22 35.41
C ASN A 145 3.14 -0.24 34.30
N LEU A 146 1.93 -0.29 33.73
CA LEU A 146 1.55 0.54 32.59
C LEU A 146 1.82 2.05 32.82
N GLU A 147 1.52 2.56 34.00
CA GLU A 147 1.73 3.98 34.33
C GLU A 147 3.21 4.38 34.31
N LYS A 148 4.12 3.44 34.52
CA LYS A 148 5.57 3.68 34.51
C LYS A 148 6.11 3.96 33.11
N LEU A 149 5.36 3.65 32.05
CA LEU A 149 5.73 4.02 30.66
C LEU A 149 5.96 5.52 30.48
N ALA A 150 5.37 6.36 31.32
CA ALA A 150 5.62 7.78 31.31
C ALA A 150 7.10 8.17 31.62
N LEU A 151 7.85 7.27 32.29
CA LEU A 151 9.23 7.49 32.72
C LEU A 151 10.21 6.46 32.13
N ASP A 152 9.74 5.27 31.82
CA ASP A 152 10.56 4.16 31.32
C ASP A 152 9.79 3.39 30.24
N GLY A 153 10.26 3.52 28.99
CA GLY A 153 9.65 2.85 27.83
C GLY A 153 9.73 1.31 27.87
N ASN A 154 10.51 0.75 28.80
CA ASN A 154 10.61 -0.71 28.99
C ASN A 154 9.77 -1.24 30.15
N ALA A 155 9.00 -0.38 30.82
CA ALA A 155 8.30 -0.71 32.07
C ALA A 155 7.34 -1.90 31.95
N VAL A 156 6.73 -2.09 30.79
CA VAL A 156 5.77 -3.21 30.53
C VAL A 156 6.46 -4.43 29.91
N GLY A 157 7.78 -4.34 29.65
CA GLY A 157 8.55 -5.40 28.98
C GLY A 157 8.39 -5.42 27.46
N THR A 158 9.05 -6.38 26.83
CA THR A 158 8.96 -6.57 25.37
C THR A 158 8.06 -7.75 25.10
N PRO A 159 7.05 -7.61 24.21
CA PRO A 159 6.18 -8.72 23.83
C PRO A 159 6.97 -9.81 23.08
N ASP A 160 6.55 -11.07 23.21
CA ASP A 160 7.16 -12.20 22.49
C ASP A 160 6.93 -12.11 20.96
N ASP A 161 5.81 -11.53 20.53
CA ASP A 161 5.49 -11.31 19.12
C ASP A 161 5.39 -9.82 18.82
N LEU A 162 6.36 -9.33 18.05
CA LEU A 162 6.37 -7.96 17.54
C LEU A 162 5.52 -7.78 16.28
N GLY A 163 5.02 -8.88 15.69
CA GLY A 163 4.35 -8.84 14.40
C GLY A 163 5.29 -8.40 13.27
N PRO A 164 4.89 -7.44 12.44
CA PRO A 164 5.76 -6.92 11.37
C PRO A 164 6.74 -5.83 11.83
N TYR A 165 6.79 -5.49 13.11
CA TYR A 165 7.58 -4.36 13.64
C TYR A 165 8.90 -4.82 14.25
N VAL A 166 9.87 -3.92 14.29
CA VAL A 166 11.19 -4.15 14.92
C VAL A 166 11.22 -3.83 16.41
N HIS A 167 10.19 -3.12 16.88
CA HIS A 167 9.98 -2.74 18.29
C HIS A 167 8.50 -2.87 18.64
N PRO A 168 8.15 -2.92 19.94
CA PRO A 168 6.76 -2.84 20.37
C PRO A 168 6.05 -1.64 19.77
N ILE A 169 4.83 -1.83 19.28
CA ILE A 169 4.05 -0.76 18.64
C ILE A 169 2.95 -0.20 19.55
N ALA A 170 2.48 -0.96 20.54
CA ALA A 170 1.52 -0.43 21.50
C ALA A 170 2.14 0.68 22.33
N PHE A 171 1.40 1.78 22.53
CA PHE A 171 1.84 2.98 23.28
C PHE A 171 3.18 3.54 22.81
N ASN A 172 3.57 3.31 21.54
CA ASN A 172 4.85 3.68 21.01
C ASN A 172 4.74 4.26 19.59
N VAL A 173 5.83 4.91 19.16
CA VAL A 173 6.08 5.30 17.77
C VAL A 173 7.37 4.64 17.31
N VAL A 174 7.28 3.77 16.32
CA VAL A 174 8.46 3.12 15.72
C VAL A 174 8.93 3.96 14.54
N ALA A 175 10.11 4.55 14.63
CA ALA A 175 10.69 5.42 13.61
C ALA A 175 11.27 4.62 12.43
N LEU A 176 10.51 3.66 11.94
CA LEU A 176 10.87 2.83 10.78
C LEU A 176 9.58 2.37 10.07
N ALA A 177 9.39 2.78 8.82
CA ALA A 177 8.32 2.28 7.97
C ALA A 177 8.92 1.48 6.80
N GLY A 178 8.43 0.26 6.60
CA GLY A 178 8.97 -0.67 5.61
C GLY A 178 10.24 -1.39 6.08
N SER A 179 11.07 -1.81 5.14
CA SER A 179 12.32 -2.52 5.39
C SER A 179 13.50 -1.76 4.79
N LEU A 180 14.65 -1.75 5.47
CA LEU A 180 15.88 -1.19 4.92
C LEU A 180 16.24 -1.90 3.61
N VAL A 181 16.64 -1.13 2.61
CA VAL A 181 17.07 -1.65 1.32
C VAL A 181 18.59 -1.82 1.32
N ASP A 182 19.05 -3.00 0.91
CA ASP A 182 20.49 -3.32 0.83
C ASP A 182 21.10 -2.80 -0.48
N ASP A 183 21.16 -1.48 -0.61
CA ASP A 183 21.77 -0.79 -1.77
C ASP A 183 22.76 0.32 -1.36
N GLY A 184 23.07 0.39 -0.07
CA GLY A 184 23.98 1.39 0.49
C GLY A 184 23.36 2.77 0.68
N SER A 185 22.08 2.99 0.34
CA SER A 185 21.41 4.28 0.51
C SER A 185 21.04 4.59 1.96
N GLY A 186 20.87 3.55 2.78
CA GLY A 186 20.32 3.67 4.14
C GLY A 186 18.82 4.00 4.17
N GLU A 187 18.15 3.93 3.02
CA GLU A 187 16.71 4.18 2.90
C GLU A 187 15.90 2.89 3.11
N THR A 188 14.67 3.07 3.56
CA THR A 188 13.66 2.00 3.50
C THR A 188 13.03 1.92 2.12
N ASP A 189 12.40 0.78 1.83
CA ASP A 189 11.61 0.62 0.60
C ASP A 189 10.44 1.61 0.54
N GLU A 190 9.93 2.05 1.69
CA GLU A 190 8.86 3.06 1.78
C GLU A 190 9.37 4.45 1.37
N GLU A 191 10.55 4.85 1.84
CA GLU A 191 11.20 6.10 1.44
C GLU A 191 11.55 6.11 -0.05
N GLN A 192 12.06 4.99 -0.56
CA GLN A 192 12.36 4.83 -1.99
C GLN A 192 11.11 4.92 -2.87
N LYS A 193 9.97 4.39 -2.41
CA LYS A 193 8.69 4.54 -3.12
C LYS A 193 8.33 6.01 -3.27
N LEU A 194 8.30 6.77 -2.18
CA LEU A 194 7.97 8.19 -2.23
C LEU A 194 8.90 8.96 -3.20
N ARG A 195 10.20 8.75 -3.08
CA ARG A 195 11.21 9.39 -3.95
C ARG A 195 11.03 9.06 -5.44
N ASN A 196 10.85 7.79 -5.76
CA ASN A 196 10.79 7.33 -7.16
C ASN A 196 9.44 7.61 -7.80
N GLU A 197 8.37 7.41 -7.04
CA GLU A 197 7.00 7.59 -7.52
C GLU A 197 6.67 9.07 -7.73
N SER A 198 7.08 9.96 -6.80
CA SER A 198 6.89 11.41 -6.97
C SER A 198 7.57 11.94 -8.23
N ARG A 199 8.78 11.46 -8.55
CA ARG A 199 9.47 11.83 -9.78
C ARG A 199 8.75 11.37 -11.04
N LYS A 200 8.16 10.17 -10.99
CA LYS A 200 7.41 9.63 -12.13
C LYS A 200 6.09 10.36 -12.36
N ILE A 201 5.41 10.81 -11.30
CA ILE A 201 4.11 11.49 -11.37
C ILE A 201 4.26 12.97 -11.75
N LEU A 202 5.32 13.61 -11.30
CA LEU A 202 5.55 15.05 -11.55
C LEU A 202 6.21 15.34 -12.91
N HIS A 203 6.74 14.31 -13.60
CA HIS A 203 7.48 14.36 -14.89
C HIS A 203 8.80 15.12 -14.82
#